data_ac2fdedd7eb268be962881069345f071
#
_entry.id   ac2fdedd7eb268be962881069345f071
#
_cell.length_a   1.000
_cell.length_b   1.000
_cell.length_c   1.000
_cell.angle_alpha   90.00
_cell.angle_beta   90.00
_cell.angle_gamma   90.00
#
_symmetry.space_group_name_H-M   'P 1'
#
loop_
_entity.id
_entity.type
_entity.pdbx_description
1 polymer ?
#
loop_
_entity_poly.entity_id
_entity_poly.type
_entity_poly.pdbx_seq_one_letter_code
_entity_poly.pdbx_strand_id
1 'polypeptide(L)'
;MKRILFQITVVAILLFFVAIGCKKNVNVIDVTLDKENITLTVDAMETLTASIHPNDATDRSLSWTCNNPAVAMIEYSIGGATTTIAVIAKAAGAATITVTTNDGKFTATCAVTVIPITEWVEIKGVKWATCNVNMPGTFAAKPEDAGMFYQWNRRIGWSSTDSMINSDGGTTWNSSEDTGISWEKANDPCPTGWRVPTILELQSLIAVGTQWTTVNGVNGTIFGSDDKIVFFPAVGWRSSVDGKLGSVGYGSIFWSGTPDSRLNDFAHYLYLGSDRVGTVSNLTSYGCSVRCVSDQK
;
A
#
# COMPACT_ATOMS: atom_id res chain seq x y z
N MET A 1 91.70 49.91 -21.90
CA MET A 1 90.84 49.10 -22.76
C MET A 1 89.85 48.35 -21.86
N LYS A 2 88.66 48.88 -21.71
CA LYS A 2 87.59 48.19 -20.90
C LYS A 2 86.51 47.70 -21.88
N ARG A 3 86.27 46.43 -21.91
CA ARG A 3 85.16 45.77 -22.65
C ARG A 3 83.86 45.96 -21.84
N ILE A 4 82.83 46.55 -22.44
CA ILE A 4 81.50 46.64 -21.90
C ILE A 4 80.72 45.44 -22.42
N LEU A 5 80.25 44.56 -21.51
CA LEU A 5 79.35 43.43 -21.80
C LEU A 5 77.91 43.99 -21.83
N PHE A 6 77.27 43.84 -22.97
CA PHE A 6 75.84 44.19 -23.12
C PHE A 6 75.02 42.94 -22.75
N GLN A 7 74.28 42.97 -21.63
CA GLN A 7 73.32 41.91 -21.27
C GLN A 7 71.97 42.25 -21.92
N ILE A 8 71.53 41.35 -22.78
CA ILE A 8 70.21 41.41 -23.36
C ILE A 8 69.24 40.60 -22.41
N THR A 9 68.37 41.29 -21.72
CA THR A 9 67.35 40.66 -20.88
C THR A 9 66.14 40.35 -21.77
N VAL A 10 65.90 39.05 -22.02
CA VAL A 10 64.69 38.59 -22.72
C VAL A 10 63.57 38.52 -21.69
N VAL A 11 62.58 39.39 -21.81
CA VAL A 11 61.32 39.34 -21.02
C VAL A 11 60.39 38.34 -21.72
N ALA A 12 60.23 37.16 -21.17
CA ALA A 12 59.21 36.20 -21.60
C ALA A 12 57.85 36.63 -21.04
N ILE A 13 56.96 37.17 -21.88
CA ILE A 13 55.56 37.45 -21.56
C ILE A 13 54.82 36.10 -21.64
N LEU A 14 54.48 35.52 -20.47
CA LEU A 14 53.61 34.37 -20.34
C LEU A 14 52.16 34.83 -20.52
N LEU A 15 51.60 34.67 -21.72
CA LEU A 15 50.17 34.83 -21.99
C LEU A 15 49.41 33.66 -21.35
N PHE A 16 48.81 33.91 -20.17
CA PHE A 16 47.82 33.03 -19.57
C PHE A 16 46.52 33.13 -20.41
N PHE A 17 46.29 32.21 -21.31
CA PHE A 17 44.97 32.00 -21.87
C PHE A 17 44.06 31.42 -20.78
N VAL A 18 43.28 32.25 -20.11
CA VAL A 18 42.13 31.80 -19.34
C VAL A 18 41.09 31.32 -20.36
N ALA A 19 41.05 30.02 -20.60
CA ALA A 19 39.96 29.42 -21.34
C ALA A 19 38.68 29.58 -20.50
N ILE A 20 37.93 30.63 -20.76
CA ILE A 20 36.54 30.79 -20.30
C ILE A 20 35.77 29.70 -21.06
N GLY A 21 35.71 28.53 -20.47
CA GLY A 21 34.84 27.45 -20.96
C GLY A 21 33.40 27.93 -20.91
N CYS A 22 32.85 28.28 -22.08
CA CYS A 22 31.43 28.52 -22.22
C CYS A 22 30.71 27.24 -21.84
N LYS A 23 30.14 27.13 -20.62
CA LYS A 23 29.29 26.00 -20.24
C LYS A 23 28.15 25.96 -21.25
N LYS A 24 28.10 24.88 -22.04
CA LYS A 24 27.01 24.67 -22.99
C LYS A 24 25.71 24.57 -22.16
N ASN A 25 24.74 25.44 -22.47
CA ASN A 25 23.42 25.34 -21.85
C ASN A 25 22.74 24.07 -22.37
N VAL A 26 22.37 23.18 -21.46
CA VAL A 26 21.63 21.92 -21.74
C VAL A 26 20.24 22.11 -21.21
N ASN A 27 19.27 22.19 -22.12
CA ASN A 27 17.86 22.38 -21.74
C ASN A 27 17.24 21.08 -21.23
N VAL A 28 16.24 21.21 -20.37
CA VAL A 28 15.36 20.10 -19.98
C VAL A 28 14.52 19.67 -21.18
N ILE A 29 14.34 18.39 -21.35
CA ILE A 29 13.50 17.80 -22.41
C ILE A 29 12.36 16.95 -21.85
N ASP A 30 12.42 16.55 -20.55
CA ASP A 30 11.39 15.77 -19.89
C ASP A 30 11.56 15.78 -18.37
N VAL A 31 10.48 15.42 -17.64
CA VAL A 31 10.47 15.11 -16.20
C VAL A 31 9.58 13.90 -15.93
N THR A 32 10.05 12.98 -15.10
CA THR A 32 9.31 11.78 -14.69
C THR A 32 9.23 11.69 -13.17
N LEU A 33 8.26 10.92 -12.67
CA LEU A 33 8.11 10.58 -11.25
C LEU A 33 8.43 9.10 -11.03
N ASP A 34 8.95 8.77 -9.86
CA ASP A 34 9.20 7.38 -9.42
C ASP A 34 7.90 6.62 -9.12
N LYS A 35 6.78 7.35 -8.90
CA LYS A 35 5.45 6.80 -8.67
C LYS A 35 4.39 7.60 -9.40
N GLU A 36 3.50 6.90 -10.12
CA GLU A 36 2.33 7.51 -10.76
C GLU A 36 1.09 7.52 -9.85
N ASN A 37 1.07 6.63 -8.86
CA ASN A 37 -0.02 6.49 -7.89
C ASN A 37 0.56 6.26 -6.49
N ILE A 38 -0.07 6.87 -5.48
CA ILE A 38 0.21 6.69 -4.05
C ILE A 38 -1.12 6.47 -3.34
N THR A 39 -1.19 5.41 -2.51
CA THR A 39 -2.34 5.17 -1.63
C THR A 39 -1.86 5.14 -0.18
N LEU A 40 -2.43 6.00 0.66
CA LEU A 40 -2.06 6.18 2.06
C LEU A 40 -3.29 6.10 2.96
N THR A 41 -3.10 5.75 4.22
CA THR A 41 -4.07 6.06 5.28
C THR A 41 -3.87 7.50 5.78
N VAL A 42 -4.87 8.08 6.42
CA VAL A 42 -4.73 9.38 7.08
C VAL A 42 -3.52 9.34 8.04
N ASP A 43 -2.79 10.44 8.14
CA ASP A 43 -1.54 10.63 8.90
C ASP A 43 -0.32 9.83 8.42
N ALA A 44 -0.44 8.99 7.39
CA ALA A 44 0.70 8.35 6.77
C ALA A 44 1.46 9.31 5.84
N MET A 45 2.73 8.97 5.57
CA MET A 45 3.63 9.77 4.74
C MET A 45 4.37 8.85 3.75
N GLU A 46 4.57 9.36 2.52
CA GLU A 46 5.33 8.68 1.46
C GLU A 46 6.24 9.68 0.74
N THR A 47 7.37 9.20 0.24
CA THR A 47 8.30 10.02 -0.56
C THR A 47 7.95 9.92 -2.03
N LEU A 48 8.00 11.06 -2.75
CA LEU A 48 7.83 11.15 -4.19
C LEU A 48 9.04 11.85 -4.79
N THR A 49 9.67 11.22 -5.78
CA THR A 49 10.93 11.69 -6.38
C THR A 49 10.75 11.96 -7.87
N ALA A 50 11.19 13.14 -8.31
CA ALA A 50 11.24 13.53 -9.73
C ALA A 50 12.63 13.29 -10.32
N SER A 51 12.66 12.82 -11.56
CA SER A 51 13.85 12.69 -12.39
C SER A 51 13.75 13.64 -13.59
N ILE A 52 14.77 14.50 -13.76
CA ILE A 52 14.85 15.48 -14.84
C ILE A 52 15.77 14.95 -15.94
N HIS A 53 15.33 15.04 -17.18
CA HIS A 53 16.08 14.59 -18.33
C HIS A 53 16.43 15.75 -19.27
N PRO A 54 17.69 15.80 -19.80
CA PRO A 54 18.82 14.91 -19.46
C PRO A 54 19.40 15.23 -18.07
N ASN A 55 20.16 14.29 -17.50
CA ASN A 55 20.71 14.42 -16.14
C ASN A 55 21.71 15.59 -15.97
N ASP A 56 22.28 16.08 -17.06
CA ASP A 56 23.21 17.21 -17.14
C ASP A 56 22.51 18.53 -17.50
N ALA A 57 21.17 18.60 -17.47
CA ALA A 57 20.42 19.83 -17.69
C ALA A 57 20.91 20.94 -16.77
N THR A 58 21.04 22.15 -17.33
CA THR A 58 21.65 23.30 -16.65
C THR A 58 20.76 23.90 -15.58
N ASP A 59 19.46 24.07 -15.86
CA ASP A 59 18.45 24.45 -14.87
C ASP A 59 17.63 23.18 -14.47
N ARG A 60 17.81 22.75 -13.24
CA ARG A 60 17.12 21.59 -12.66
C ARG A 60 16.07 22.01 -11.63
N SER A 61 15.65 23.25 -11.66
CA SER A 61 14.66 23.76 -10.71
C SER A 61 13.27 23.20 -11.01
N LEU A 62 12.59 22.79 -9.94
CA LEU A 62 11.25 22.21 -9.97
C LEU A 62 10.28 23.02 -9.11
N SER A 63 9.04 23.04 -9.52
CA SER A 63 7.91 23.45 -8.69
C SER A 63 6.92 22.31 -8.51
N TRP A 64 6.39 22.17 -7.30
CA TRP A 64 5.43 21.14 -6.94
C TRP A 64 4.12 21.78 -6.50
N THR A 65 3.02 21.21 -6.95
CA THR A 65 1.67 21.65 -6.57
C THR A 65 0.80 20.46 -6.23
N CYS A 66 -0.16 20.68 -5.33
CA CYS A 66 -1.22 19.72 -5.02
C CYS A 66 -2.57 20.40 -5.28
N ASN A 67 -3.45 19.77 -6.03
CA ASN A 67 -4.77 20.31 -6.35
C ASN A 67 -5.74 20.29 -5.16
N ASN A 68 -5.47 19.44 -4.14
CA ASN A 68 -6.30 19.31 -2.94
C ASN A 68 -5.44 19.20 -1.67
N PRO A 69 -4.89 20.33 -1.16
CA PRO A 69 -4.04 20.33 0.04
C PRO A 69 -4.76 19.91 1.34
N ALA A 70 -6.08 19.89 1.34
CA ALA A 70 -6.86 19.38 2.47
C ALA A 70 -6.79 17.84 2.58
N VAL A 71 -6.59 17.14 1.46
CA VAL A 71 -6.43 15.68 1.39
C VAL A 71 -4.98 15.27 1.52
N ALA A 72 -4.07 15.89 0.75
CA ALA A 72 -2.66 15.58 0.76
C ALA A 72 -1.80 16.84 0.75
N MET A 73 -0.90 16.96 1.71
CA MET A 73 0.04 18.08 1.83
C MET A 73 1.42 17.69 1.31
N ILE A 74 2.12 18.66 0.73
CA ILE A 74 3.51 18.53 0.28
C ILE A 74 4.43 19.16 1.31
N GLU A 75 5.45 18.43 1.75
CA GLU A 75 6.58 18.97 2.51
C GLU A 75 7.88 18.78 1.73
N TYR A 76 8.68 19.85 1.68
CA TYR A 76 9.99 19.82 1.04
C TYR A 76 11.04 19.28 1.98
N SER A 77 11.93 18.41 1.49
CA SER A 77 13.07 17.92 2.28
C SER A 77 13.96 19.07 2.72
N ILE A 78 14.27 19.14 4.02
CA ILE A 78 15.23 20.10 4.58
C ILE A 78 16.62 19.75 4.05
N GLY A 79 17.18 20.60 3.17
CA GLY A 79 18.51 20.36 2.59
C GLY A 79 18.64 20.68 1.11
N GLY A 80 17.58 21.15 0.45
CA GLY A 80 17.67 21.87 -0.84
C GLY A 80 17.65 21.04 -2.10
N ALA A 81 17.42 19.72 -2.07
CA ALA A 81 17.11 18.98 -3.29
C ALA A 81 15.61 19.11 -3.59
N THR A 82 15.25 19.95 -4.57
CA THR A 82 13.86 20.15 -5.02
C THR A 82 13.28 18.94 -5.75
N THR A 83 14.09 17.88 -5.96
CA THR A 83 13.70 16.67 -6.69
C THR A 83 12.89 15.67 -5.85
N THR A 84 12.90 15.77 -4.52
CA THR A 84 12.18 14.86 -3.62
C THR A 84 11.33 15.67 -2.64
N ILE A 85 10.09 15.21 -2.47
CA ILE A 85 9.13 15.75 -1.51
C ILE A 85 8.59 14.62 -0.63
N ALA A 86 8.07 14.99 0.55
CA ALA A 86 7.20 14.14 1.33
C ALA A 86 5.73 14.48 1.01
N VAL A 87 4.93 13.46 0.77
CA VAL A 87 3.48 13.53 0.61
C VAL A 87 2.86 13.07 1.92
N ILE A 88 2.13 13.95 2.60
CA ILE A 88 1.50 13.69 3.89
C ILE A 88 -0.01 13.62 3.70
N ALA A 89 -0.59 12.49 4.04
CA ALA A 89 -2.05 12.28 4.00
C ALA A 89 -2.74 13.00 5.17
N LYS A 90 -3.73 13.87 4.89
CA LYS A 90 -4.42 14.68 5.91
C LYS A 90 -5.86 14.25 6.15
N ALA A 91 -6.59 13.96 5.09
CA ALA A 91 -7.99 13.54 5.17
C ALA A 91 -8.32 12.57 4.03
N ALA A 92 -9.32 11.71 4.24
CA ALA A 92 -9.78 10.80 3.21
C ALA A 92 -10.24 11.54 1.94
N GLY A 93 -9.92 10.97 0.78
CA GLY A 93 -10.26 11.54 -0.51
C GLY A 93 -9.17 11.36 -1.56
N ALA A 94 -9.27 12.11 -2.66
CA ALA A 94 -8.31 12.09 -3.75
C ALA A 94 -7.63 13.44 -3.94
N ALA A 95 -6.36 13.40 -4.32
CA ALA A 95 -5.56 14.55 -4.70
C ALA A 95 -4.65 14.19 -5.89
N THR A 96 -4.18 15.19 -6.61
CA THR A 96 -3.16 15.04 -7.65
C THR A 96 -1.98 15.96 -7.34
N ILE A 97 -0.80 15.37 -7.27
CA ILE A 97 0.45 16.14 -7.16
C ILE A 97 1.02 16.30 -8.56
N THR A 98 1.42 17.52 -8.88
CA THR A 98 2.05 17.86 -10.17
C THR A 98 3.42 18.44 -9.90
N VAL A 99 4.45 17.92 -10.56
CA VAL A 99 5.77 18.54 -10.67
C VAL A 99 5.87 19.26 -12.01
N THR A 100 6.50 20.43 -12.01
CA THR A 100 6.74 21.23 -13.22
C THR A 100 8.19 21.70 -13.22
N THR A 101 8.91 21.54 -14.35
CA THR A 101 10.25 22.09 -14.53
C THR A 101 10.19 23.60 -14.79
N ASN A 102 11.17 24.36 -14.29
CA ASN A 102 11.26 25.79 -14.62
C ASN A 102 11.71 26.02 -16.07
N ASP A 103 12.66 25.24 -16.52
CA ASP A 103 13.09 25.19 -17.92
C ASP A 103 12.15 24.27 -18.71
N GLY A 104 11.59 24.72 -19.80
CA GLY A 104 10.76 23.98 -20.74
C GLY A 104 9.32 23.70 -20.26
N LYS A 105 8.98 23.93 -18.97
CA LYS A 105 7.63 23.71 -18.39
C LYS A 105 7.07 22.30 -18.59
N PHE A 106 7.92 21.29 -18.62
CA PHE A 106 7.52 19.89 -18.62
C PHE A 106 6.85 19.52 -17.29
N THR A 107 5.85 18.65 -17.34
CA THR A 107 5.06 18.24 -16.16
C THR A 107 4.95 16.74 -16.04
N ALA A 108 4.92 16.24 -14.80
CA ALA A 108 4.51 14.87 -14.47
C ALA A 108 3.55 14.91 -13.27
N THR A 109 2.67 13.92 -13.20
CA THR A 109 1.62 13.87 -12.17
C THR A 109 1.64 12.54 -11.40
N CYS A 110 1.27 12.61 -10.12
CA CYS A 110 1.02 11.46 -9.27
C CYS A 110 -0.38 11.57 -8.67
N ALA A 111 -1.22 10.55 -8.85
CA ALA A 111 -2.52 10.44 -8.21
C ALA A 111 -2.34 9.96 -6.76
N VAL A 112 -2.95 10.68 -5.81
CA VAL A 112 -2.90 10.34 -4.39
C VAL A 112 -4.30 9.97 -3.93
N THR A 113 -4.46 8.78 -3.37
CA THR A 113 -5.68 8.32 -2.70
C THR A 113 -5.42 8.19 -1.21
N VAL A 114 -6.21 8.87 -0.40
CA VAL A 114 -6.15 8.78 1.06
C VAL A 114 -7.38 8.04 1.57
N ILE A 115 -7.17 6.89 2.21
CA ILE A 115 -8.24 6.09 2.81
C ILE A 115 -8.46 6.47 4.28
N PRO A 116 -9.73 6.50 4.75
CA PRO A 116 -10.02 6.88 6.13
C PRO A 116 -9.53 5.83 7.13
N ILE A 117 -9.08 6.27 8.30
CA ILE A 117 -8.93 5.43 9.49
C ILE A 117 -10.23 5.56 10.28
N THR A 118 -11.28 4.92 9.81
CA THR A 118 -12.54 4.76 10.54
C THR A 118 -12.69 3.30 10.96
N GLU A 119 -13.45 3.04 12.01
CA GLU A 119 -13.68 1.67 12.45
C GLU A 119 -14.42 0.84 11.38
N TRP A 120 -15.25 1.52 10.58
CA TRP A 120 -16.03 0.89 9.50
C TRP A 120 -16.33 1.85 8.35
N VAL A 121 -16.62 1.25 7.19
CA VAL A 121 -17.12 1.94 5.98
C VAL A 121 -18.39 1.25 5.51
N GLU A 122 -19.42 2.02 5.17
CA GLU A 122 -20.65 1.46 4.62
C GLU A 122 -20.58 1.36 3.09
N ILE A 123 -20.65 0.13 2.59
CA ILE A 123 -20.65 -0.19 1.16
C ILE A 123 -21.88 -1.04 0.86
N LYS A 124 -22.78 -0.56 -0.04
CA LYS A 124 -24.02 -1.26 -0.41
C LYS A 124 -24.91 -1.63 0.79
N GLY A 125 -24.98 -0.77 1.81
CA GLY A 125 -25.80 -0.99 3.01
C GLY A 125 -25.18 -1.99 4.00
N VAL A 126 -23.94 -2.44 3.78
CA VAL A 126 -23.18 -3.29 4.70
C VAL A 126 -22.05 -2.47 5.32
N LYS A 127 -21.98 -2.42 6.64
CA LYS A 127 -20.88 -1.78 7.38
C LYS A 127 -19.72 -2.76 7.51
N TRP A 128 -18.65 -2.51 6.75
CA TRP A 128 -17.42 -3.29 6.75
C TRP A 128 -16.42 -2.73 7.75
N ALA A 129 -15.87 -3.56 8.62
CA ALA A 129 -14.71 -3.16 9.42
C ALA A 129 -13.54 -2.78 8.52
N THR A 130 -12.78 -1.74 8.87
CA THR A 130 -11.63 -1.30 8.07
C THR A 130 -10.37 -2.11 8.32
N CYS A 131 -10.30 -2.83 9.47
CA CYS A 131 -9.17 -3.66 9.86
C CYS A 131 -9.55 -5.15 9.93
N ASN A 132 -8.56 -6.02 9.76
CA ASN A 132 -8.71 -7.47 9.95
C ASN A 132 -8.90 -7.79 11.44
N VAL A 133 -9.47 -8.95 11.72
CA VAL A 133 -9.46 -9.49 13.09
C VAL A 133 -8.03 -9.84 13.50
N ASN A 134 -7.64 -9.40 14.70
CA ASN A 134 -6.37 -9.77 15.33
C ASN A 134 -6.60 -10.87 16.38
N MET A 135 -6.32 -10.62 17.66
CA MET A 135 -6.74 -11.56 18.71
C MET A 135 -8.27 -11.72 18.70
N PRO A 136 -8.81 -12.90 19.06
CA PRO A 136 -10.25 -13.12 19.09
C PRO A 136 -10.98 -12.04 19.87
N GLY A 137 -11.94 -11.36 19.21
CA GLY A 137 -12.69 -10.24 19.77
C GLY A 137 -12.02 -8.88 19.63
N THR A 138 -10.93 -8.73 18.85
CA THR A 138 -10.25 -7.46 18.60
C THR A 138 -9.93 -7.26 17.12
N PHE A 139 -9.84 -6.01 16.69
CA PHE A 139 -9.31 -5.65 15.39
C PHE A 139 -7.79 -5.38 15.44
N ALA A 140 -7.14 -5.52 14.31
CA ALA A 140 -5.79 -5.01 14.09
C ALA A 140 -5.78 -3.46 14.17
N ALA A 141 -4.61 -2.87 14.41
CA ALA A 141 -4.51 -1.44 14.67
C ALA A 141 -4.69 -0.60 13.39
N LYS A 142 -4.33 -1.16 12.23
CA LYS A 142 -4.33 -0.46 10.94
C LYS A 142 -4.95 -1.32 9.85
N PRO A 143 -5.51 -0.71 8.78
CA PRO A 143 -6.09 -1.44 7.65
C PRO A 143 -5.12 -2.38 6.94
N GLU A 144 -3.83 -2.04 6.89
CA GLU A 144 -2.77 -2.82 6.26
C GLU A 144 -2.22 -3.95 7.13
N ASP A 145 -2.55 -3.97 8.42
CA ASP A 145 -2.10 -5.03 9.31
C ASP A 145 -2.77 -6.37 8.97
N ALA A 146 -1.98 -7.44 8.99
CA ALA A 146 -2.46 -8.78 8.67
C ALA A 146 -3.53 -9.28 9.65
N GLY A 147 -3.43 -8.91 10.93
CA GLY A 147 -4.18 -9.55 12.00
C GLY A 147 -3.74 -11.00 12.22
N MET A 148 -4.67 -11.86 12.62
CA MET A 148 -4.45 -13.29 12.74
C MET A 148 -5.23 -14.05 11.66
N PHE A 149 -4.80 -15.30 11.38
CA PHE A 149 -5.53 -16.23 10.52
C PHE A 149 -6.39 -17.17 11.34
N TYR A 150 -7.56 -17.48 10.83
CA TYR A 150 -8.54 -18.34 11.47
C TYR A 150 -8.88 -19.52 10.58
N GLN A 151 -9.00 -20.70 11.14
CA GLN A 151 -9.65 -21.82 10.48
C GLN A 151 -11.17 -21.60 10.53
N TRP A 152 -11.88 -22.10 9.54
CA TRP A 152 -13.32 -21.88 9.47
C TRP A 152 -14.04 -22.45 10.69
N ASN A 153 -15.00 -21.68 11.21
CA ASN A 153 -15.77 -22.00 12.42
C ASN A 153 -14.91 -22.26 13.67
N ARG A 154 -13.71 -21.62 13.76
CA ARG A 154 -12.84 -21.74 14.94
C ARG A 154 -12.45 -20.35 15.45
N ARG A 155 -12.50 -20.20 16.77
CA ARG A 155 -12.17 -18.95 17.44
C ARG A 155 -10.67 -18.74 17.64
N ILE A 156 -9.87 -19.80 17.56
CA ILE A 156 -8.41 -19.74 17.78
C ILE A 156 -7.75 -19.08 16.57
N GLY A 157 -7.10 -17.93 16.79
CA GLY A 157 -6.33 -17.23 15.79
C GLY A 157 -4.89 -17.73 15.71
N TRP A 158 -4.29 -17.70 14.53
CA TRP A 158 -2.92 -18.08 14.26
C TRP A 158 -2.12 -16.86 13.78
N SER A 159 -0.87 -16.72 14.23
CA SER A 159 0.02 -15.62 13.85
C SER A 159 0.11 -15.43 12.34
N SER A 160 0.33 -14.20 11.89
CA SER A 160 0.57 -13.85 10.48
C SER A 160 2.06 -13.86 10.10
N THR A 161 2.92 -14.43 10.95
CA THR A 161 4.37 -14.55 10.75
C THR A 161 4.78 -16.01 10.60
N ASP A 162 6.02 -16.28 10.15
CA ASP A 162 6.54 -17.65 10.00
C ASP A 162 6.55 -18.44 11.31
N SER A 163 6.70 -17.77 12.46
CA SER A 163 6.52 -18.40 13.77
C SER A 163 5.06 -18.75 13.97
N MET A 164 4.71 -20.03 13.82
CA MET A 164 3.35 -20.53 13.98
C MET A 164 2.99 -20.62 15.46
N ILE A 165 2.35 -19.58 15.98
CA ILE A 165 1.87 -19.49 17.35
C ILE A 165 0.38 -19.09 17.28
N ASN A 166 -0.48 -19.78 18.02
CA ASN A 166 -1.89 -19.41 18.09
C ASN A 166 -2.20 -18.46 19.25
N SER A 167 -3.43 -17.97 19.30
CA SER A 167 -3.91 -17.02 20.31
C SER A 167 -3.82 -17.54 21.76
N ASP A 168 -3.71 -18.85 21.95
CA ASP A 168 -3.60 -19.51 23.26
C ASP A 168 -2.16 -19.94 23.57
N GLY A 169 -1.18 -19.58 22.70
CA GLY A 169 0.24 -19.91 22.84
C GLY A 169 0.63 -21.28 22.28
N GLY A 170 -0.32 -22.03 21.68
CA GLY A 170 -0.05 -23.32 21.05
C GLY A 170 0.68 -23.19 19.70
N THR A 171 1.43 -24.23 19.31
CA THR A 171 2.23 -24.27 18.07
C THR A 171 1.88 -25.44 17.15
N THR A 172 0.88 -26.25 17.52
CA THR A 172 0.48 -27.44 16.76
C THR A 172 -0.71 -27.10 15.87
N TRP A 173 -0.52 -27.17 14.55
CA TRP A 173 -1.59 -26.97 13.58
C TRP A 173 -2.64 -28.07 13.66
N ASN A 174 -3.90 -27.69 13.64
CA ASN A 174 -5.00 -28.66 13.57
C ASN A 174 -5.46 -28.78 12.11
N SER A 175 -5.11 -29.89 11.45
CA SER A 175 -5.48 -30.16 10.06
C SER A 175 -6.85 -30.83 9.90
N SER A 176 -7.64 -31.03 10.99
CA SER A 176 -8.98 -31.56 10.85
C SER A 176 -9.95 -30.55 10.28
N GLU A 177 -10.88 -31.02 9.47
CA GLU A 177 -11.93 -30.21 8.88
C GLU A 177 -13.09 -30.00 9.87
N ASP A 178 -13.74 -28.83 9.75
CA ASP A 178 -15.01 -28.56 10.40
C ASP A 178 -16.13 -28.83 9.37
N THR A 179 -17.10 -29.63 9.74
CA THR A 179 -18.24 -30.04 8.89
C THR A 179 -19.54 -29.36 9.31
N GLY A 180 -19.45 -28.27 10.05
CA GLY A 180 -20.61 -27.49 10.50
C GLY A 180 -21.39 -26.87 9.33
N ILE A 181 -22.66 -26.60 9.58
CA ILE A 181 -23.58 -26.00 8.58
C ILE A 181 -23.65 -24.48 8.63
N SER A 182 -22.92 -23.86 9.55
CA SER A 182 -22.81 -22.41 9.72
C SER A 182 -21.61 -22.08 10.60
N TRP A 183 -21.11 -20.86 10.48
CA TRP A 183 -20.17 -20.35 11.48
C TRP A 183 -20.92 -20.03 12.77
N GLU A 184 -20.63 -20.80 13.83
CA GLU A 184 -21.31 -20.66 15.11
C GLU A 184 -20.90 -19.37 15.84
N LYS A 185 -21.85 -18.70 16.50
CA LYS A 185 -21.57 -17.44 17.21
C LYS A 185 -20.52 -17.59 18.32
N ALA A 186 -20.43 -18.74 18.96
CA ALA A 186 -19.40 -19.04 19.97
C ALA A 186 -17.98 -19.09 19.38
N ASN A 187 -17.87 -19.45 18.11
CA ASN A 187 -16.62 -19.60 17.37
C ASN A 187 -16.26 -18.36 16.52
N ASP A 188 -17.15 -17.35 16.49
CA ASP A 188 -16.94 -16.12 15.73
C ASP A 188 -15.81 -15.29 16.36
N PRO A 189 -14.71 -15.02 15.64
CA PRO A 189 -13.60 -14.27 16.19
C PRO A 189 -13.80 -12.75 16.15
N CYS A 190 -14.88 -12.26 15.52
CA CYS A 190 -15.17 -10.84 15.42
C CYS A 190 -15.47 -10.23 16.81
N PRO A 191 -15.20 -8.95 17.02
CA PRO A 191 -15.61 -8.23 18.22
C PRO A 191 -17.13 -8.21 18.43
N THR A 192 -17.56 -7.93 19.65
CA THR A 192 -18.99 -7.78 19.96
C THR A 192 -19.66 -6.72 19.06
N GLY A 193 -20.83 -7.04 18.49
CA GLY A 193 -21.53 -6.18 17.52
C GLY A 193 -21.09 -6.39 16.07
N TRP A 194 -20.15 -7.32 15.87
CA TRP A 194 -19.61 -7.71 14.56
C TRP A 194 -19.73 -9.20 14.33
N ARG A 195 -19.67 -9.63 13.08
CA ARG A 195 -19.68 -11.03 12.67
C ARG A 195 -18.88 -11.28 11.40
N VAL A 196 -18.57 -12.53 11.14
CA VAL A 196 -18.02 -12.96 9.85
C VAL A 196 -19.07 -12.69 8.74
N PRO A 197 -18.67 -12.13 7.57
CA PRO A 197 -19.59 -11.85 6.48
C PRO A 197 -20.12 -13.12 5.83
N THR A 198 -21.29 -13.04 5.24
CA THR A 198 -21.82 -14.08 4.34
C THR A 198 -21.15 -14.00 2.98
N ILE A 199 -21.24 -15.09 2.18
CA ILE A 199 -20.74 -15.09 0.80
C ILE A 199 -21.44 -14.02 -0.07
N LEU A 200 -22.74 -13.76 0.15
CA LEU A 200 -23.48 -12.75 -0.60
C LEU A 200 -22.98 -11.33 -0.29
N GLU A 201 -22.60 -11.05 0.94
CA GLU A 201 -22.00 -9.77 1.32
C GLU A 201 -20.63 -9.59 0.65
N LEU A 202 -19.78 -10.62 0.62
CA LEU A 202 -18.50 -10.58 -0.10
C LEU A 202 -18.70 -10.38 -1.61
N GLN A 203 -19.68 -11.05 -2.22
CA GLN A 203 -20.03 -10.86 -3.64
C GLN A 203 -20.54 -9.43 -3.92
N SER A 204 -21.34 -8.86 -3.00
CA SER A 204 -21.81 -7.48 -3.13
C SER A 204 -20.66 -6.47 -3.02
N LEU A 205 -19.65 -6.79 -2.21
CA LEU A 205 -18.43 -5.97 -2.08
C LEU A 205 -17.61 -6.00 -3.38
N ILE A 206 -17.43 -7.17 -4.01
CA ILE A 206 -16.74 -7.28 -5.30
C ILE A 206 -17.45 -6.46 -6.38
N ALA A 207 -18.79 -6.44 -6.38
CA ALA A 207 -19.60 -5.79 -7.40
C ALA A 207 -19.50 -4.25 -7.42
N VAL A 208 -18.89 -3.60 -6.42
CA VAL A 208 -18.67 -2.15 -6.43
C VAL A 208 -17.39 -1.72 -7.16
N GLY A 209 -16.61 -2.70 -7.64
CA GLY A 209 -15.32 -2.48 -8.28
C GLY A 209 -14.15 -2.73 -7.32
N THR A 210 -13.05 -3.16 -7.91
CA THR A 210 -11.83 -3.54 -7.19
C THR A 210 -10.61 -2.92 -7.87
N GLN A 211 -9.63 -2.51 -7.08
CA GLN A 211 -8.35 -2.06 -7.60
C GLN A 211 -7.23 -2.62 -6.73
N TRP A 212 -6.30 -3.34 -7.37
CA TRP A 212 -5.05 -3.73 -6.73
C TRP A 212 -4.16 -2.51 -6.52
N THR A 213 -3.63 -2.35 -5.32
CA THR A 213 -2.81 -1.21 -4.94
C THR A 213 -1.86 -1.55 -3.79
N THR A 214 -1.03 -0.59 -3.41
CA THR A 214 -0.18 -0.66 -2.22
C THR A 214 -0.59 0.45 -1.26
N VAL A 215 -0.90 0.11 -0.01
CA VAL A 215 -1.24 1.05 1.07
C VAL A 215 -0.15 0.97 2.14
N ASN A 216 0.51 2.08 2.44
CA ASN A 216 1.60 2.16 3.41
C ASN A 216 2.67 1.05 3.23
N GLY A 217 3.01 0.73 1.97
CA GLY A 217 3.99 -0.32 1.63
C GLY A 217 3.45 -1.76 1.60
N VAL A 218 2.16 -1.99 1.91
CA VAL A 218 1.52 -3.30 1.89
C VAL A 218 0.61 -3.44 0.68
N ASN A 219 0.86 -4.47 -0.15
CA ASN A 219 0.01 -4.78 -1.30
C ASN A 219 -1.37 -5.26 -0.87
N GLY A 220 -2.38 -5.03 -1.70
CA GLY A 220 -3.74 -5.49 -1.45
C GLY A 220 -4.75 -4.95 -2.46
N THR A 221 -6.02 -5.09 -2.13
CA THR A 221 -7.12 -4.64 -2.98
C THR A 221 -7.98 -3.63 -2.22
N ILE A 222 -8.27 -2.49 -2.84
CA ILE A 222 -9.35 -1.61 -2.39
C ILE A 222 -10.66 -1.99 -3.07
N PHE A 223 -11.76 -1.86 -2.33
CA PHE A 223 -13.14 -2.02 -2.78
C PHE A 223 -13.87 -0.71 -2.56
N GLY A 224 -14.69 -0.30 -3.52
CA GLY A 224 -15.42 0.94 -3.46
C GLY A 224 -14.74 2.10 -4.18
N SER A 225 -15.26 3.32 -3.99
CA SER A 225 -14.75 4.55 -4.61
C SER A 225 -14.93 5.75 -3.68
N ASP A 226 -14.23 6.83 -4.00
CA ASP A 226 -14.28 8.11 -3.31
C ASP A 226 -13.94 7.99 -1.81
N ASP A 227 -14.83 8.41 -0.94
CA ASP A 227 -14.73 8.33 0.52
C ASP A 227 -15.24 7.01 1.11
N LYS A 228 -15.81 6.13 0.27
CA LYS A 228 -16.39 4.83 0.66
C LYS A 228 -15.55 3.69 0.15
N ILE A 229 -14.31 3.61 0.65
CA ILE A 229 -13.35 2.56 0.28
C ILE A 229 -12.91 1.78 1.50
N VAL A 230 -12.70 0.47 1.30
CA VAL A 230 -12.09 -0.41 2.29
C VAL A 230 -10.92 -1.17 1.65
N PHE A 231 -9.82 -1.23 2.38
CA PHE A 231 -8.60 -1.93 1.95
C PHE A 231 -8.51 -3.32 2.56
N PHE A 232 -8.23 -4.32 1.73
CA PHE A 232 -7.99 -5.71 2.13
C PHE A 232 -6.54 -6.05 1.77
N PRO A 233 -5.63 -6.24 2.76
CA PRO A 233 -4.23 -6.47 2.51
C PRO A 233 -3.94 -7.88 1.99
N ALA A 234 -2.90 -8.02 1.15
CA ALA A 234 -2.43 -9.29 0.60
C ALA A 234 -1.48 -9.98 1.59
N VAL A 235 -2.03 -10.49 2.67
CA VAL A 235 -1.30 -11.07 3.81
C VAL A 235 -1.07 -12.57 3.70
N GLY A 236 -1.49 -13.18 2.58
CA GLY A 236 -1.38 -14.63 2.38
C GLY A 236 -2.45 -15.43 3.13
N TRP A 237 -2.10 -16.69 3.43
CA TRP A 237 -2.90 -17.64 4.19
C TRP A 237 -2.02 -18.76 4.76
N ARG A 238 -2.56 -19.56 5.68
CA ARG A 238 -1.90 -20.76 6.17
C ARG A 238 -2.47 -22.01 5.50
N SER A 239 -1.56 -22.92 5.11
CA SER A 239 -1.87 -24.22 4.49
C SER A 239 -2.75 -25.07 5.40
N SER A 240 -3.73 -25.78 4.83
CA SER A 240 -4.63 -26.67 5.54
C SER A 240 -3.90 -27.88 6.16
N VAL A 241 -2.79 -28.31 5.54
CA VAL A 241 -2.09 -29.54 5.92
C VAL A 241 -1.16 -29.33 7.11
N ASP A 242 -0.33 -28.30 7.06
CA ASP A 242 0.79 -28.08 7.99
C ASP A 242 0.84 -26.67 8.60
N GLY A 243 -0.12 -25.80 8.26
CA GLY A 243 -0.21 -24.43 8.74
C GLY A 243 0.90 -23.51 8.22
N LYS A 244 1.71 -23.92 7.24
CA LYS A 244 2.74 -23.06 6.67
C LYS A 244 2.13 -21.82 6.02
N LEU A 245 2.77 -20.69 6.25
CA LEU A 245 2.40 -19.40 5.64
C LEU A 245 2.83 -19.36 4.18
N GLY A 246 1.93 -18.88 3.31
CA GLY A 246 2.20 -18.73 1.88
C GLY A 246 1.56 -17.48 1.29
N SER A 247 2.04 -17.08 0.12
CA SER A 247 1.49 -16.00 -0.73
C SER A 247 1.44 -14.59 -0.11
N VAL A 248 2.23 -14.32 0.92
CA VAL A 248 2.34 -12.98 1.53
C VAL A 248 2.83 -11.98 0.49
N GLY A 249 2.12 -10.86 0.37
CA GLY A 249 2.39 -9.80 -0.61
C GLY A 249 1.88 -10.06 -2.03
N TYR A 250 1.40 -11.29 -2.32
CA TYR A 250 0.89 -11.68 -3.65
C TYR A 250 -0.62 -11.92 -3.70
N GLY A 251 -1.21 -12.27 -2.58
CA GLY A 251 -2.64 -12.50 -2.49
C GLY A 251 -3.08 -12.78 -1.06
N SER A 252 -4.38 -12.93 -0.86
CA SER A 252 -4.96 -13.26 0.44
C SER A 252 -6.30 -13.96 0.28
N ILE A 253 -6.72 -14.63 1.35
CA ILE A 253 -8.00 -15.31 1.46
C ILE A 253 -8.73 -14.79 2.69
N PHE A 254 -10.01 -14.45 2.52
CA PHE A 254 -10.88 -13.97 3.60
C PHE A 254 -12.11 -14.86 3.73
N TRP A 255 -12.31 -15.46 4.88
CA TRP A 255 -13.44 -16.33 5.11
C TRP A 255 -14.79 -15.62 4.96
N SER A 256 -15.78 -16.34 4.42
CA SER A 256 -17.18 -16.10 4.72
C SER A 256 -17.68 -17.06 5.78
N GLY A 257 -18.76 -16.71 6.48
CA GLY A 257 -19.46 -17.62 7.39
C GLY A 257 -20.35 -18.66 6.68
N THR A 258 -20.31 -18.73 5.33
CA THR A 258 -21.18 -19.58 4.52
C THR A 258 -20.43 -20.86 4.12
N PRO A 259 -20.90 -22.06 4.52
CA PRO A 259 -20.33 -23.33 4.10
C PRO A 259 -20.64 -23.60 2.61
N ASP A 260 -19.88 -24.48 1.97
CA ASP A 260 -20.26 -24.99 0.65
C ASP A 260 -21.39 -26.03 0.82
N SER A 261 -22.49 -25.83 0.11
CA SER A 261 -23.66 -26.70 0.22
C SER A 261 -23.47 -28.09 -0.42
N ARG A 262 -22.39 -28.28 -1.18
CA ARG A 262 -22.08 -29.54 -1.90
C ARG A 262 -20.98 -30.35 -1.26
N LEU A 263 -20.10 -29.71 -0.49
CA LEU A 263 -18.89 -30.29 0.12
C LEU A 263 -18.88 -29.94 1.61
N ASN A 264 -19.12 -30.90 2.47
CA ASN A 264 -19.33 -30.69 3.91
C ASN A 264 -18.09 -30.16 4.66
N ASP A 265 -16.90 -30.35 4.09
CA ASP A 265 -15.61 -29.96 4.64
C ASP A 265 -15.06 -28.68 3.98
N PHE A 266 -15.89 -28.00 3.13
CA PHE A 266 -15.54 -26.77 2.43
C PHE A 266 -16.39 -25.58 2.90
N ALA A 267 -15.79 -24.41 2.89
CA ALA A 267 -16.46 -23.14 3.11
C ALA A 267 -16.08 -22.10 2.05
N HIS A 268 -16.99 -21.18 1.77
CA HIS A 268 -16.76 -20.12 0.82
C HIS A 268 -15.85 -19.04 1.40
N TYR A 269 -15.04 -18.43 0.52
CA TYR A 269 -14.17 -17.31 0.85
C TYR A 269 -14.02 -16.33 -0.30
N LEU A 270 -13.56 -15.14 0.00
CA LEU A 270 -13.03 -14.17 -0.95
C LEU A 270 -11.54 -14.44 -1.17
N TYR A 271 -11.16 -14.69 -2.42
CA TYR A 271 -9.76 -14.65 -2.87
C TYR A 271 -9.47 -13.28 -3.49
N LEU A 272 -8.33 -12.71 -3.16
CA LEU A 272 -7.77 -11.53 -3.81
C LEU A 272 -6.31 -11.76 -4.20
N GLY A 273 -5.96 -11.27 -5.38
CA GLY A 273 -4.62 -11.29 -5.95
C GLY A 273 -4.51 -10.19 -6.99
N SER A 274 -3.29 -9.93 -7.47
CA SER A 274 -3.04 -8.87 -8.46
C SER A 274 -3.71 -9.12 -9.81
N ASP A 275 -3.99 -10.38 -10.14
CA ASP A 275 -4.56 -10.84 -11.40
C ASP A 275 -6.07 -11.07 -11.36
N ARG A 276 -6.62 -11.31 -10.17
CA ARG A 276 -8.05 -11.58 -10.02
C ARG A 276 -8.54 -11.34 -8.59
N VAL A 277 -9.84 -11.04 -8.49
CA VAL A 277 -10.63 -11.04 -7.26
C VAL A 277 -11.88 -11.88 -7.50
N GLY A 278 -12.25 -12.73 -6.55
CA GLY A 278 -13.44 -13.58 -6.72
C GLY A 278 -13.75 -14.43 -5.49
N THR A 279 -14.88 -15.12 -5.53
CA THR A 279 -15.28 -16.04 -4.47
C THR A 279 -15.18 -17.50 -4.94
N VAL A 280 -14.64 -18.34 -4.07
CA VAL A 280 -14.50 -19.79 -4.26
C VAL A 280 -14.69 -20.49 -2.93
N SER A 281 -14.63 -21.82 -2.89
CA SER A 281 -14.65 -22.62 -1.64
C SER A 281 -13.42 -23.50 -1.53
N ASN A 282 -13.01 -23.81 -0.31
CA ASN A 282 -11.90 -24.71 0.00
C ASN A 282 -12.07 -25.32 1.39
N LEU A 283 -11.16 -26.23 1.74
CA LEU A 283 -11.12 -26.95 3.01
C LEU A 283 -11.17 -25.99 4.21
N THR A 284 -12.00 -26.30 5.18
CA THR A 284 -12.23 -25.52 6.40
C THR A 284 -10.99 -25.42 7.31
N SER A 285 -10.01 -26.30 7.13
CA SER A 285 -8.75 -26.30 7.85
C SER A 285 -7.71 -25.27 7.37
N TYR A 286 -7.94 -24.56 6.24
CA TYR A 286 -7.09 -23.42 5.86
C TYR A 286 -7.15 -22.33 6.91
N GLY A 287 -6.01 -21.68 7.17
CA GLY A 287 -5.95 -20.47 8.00
C GLY A 287 -6.08 -19.21 7.14
N CYS A 288 -7.21 -18.54 7.22
CA CYS A 288 -7.51 -17.36 6.40
C CYS A 288 -7.81 -16.13 7.26
N SER A 289 -7.67 -14.95 6.71
CA SER A 289 -8.06 -13.70 7.36
C SER A 289 -9.58 -13.64 7.56
N VAL A 290 -10.00 -12.85 8.55
CA VAL A 290 -11.40 -12.48 8.76
C VAL A 290 -11.54 -10.98 8.70
N ARG A 291 -12.47 -10.49 7.87
CA ARG A 291 -12.91 -9.11 7.82
C ARG A 291 -14.37 -9.05 8.19
N CYS A 292 -14.66 -8.44 9.33
CA CYS A 292 -16.00 -8.46 9.90
C CYS A 292 -16.96 -7.46 9.22
N VAL A 293 -18.24 -7.77 9.33
CA VAL A 293 -19.35 -6.85 9.06
C VAL A 293 -20.15 -6.61 10.34
N SER A 294 -20.78 -5.44 10.44
CA SER A 294 -21.63 -5.14 11.61
C SER A 294 -22.85 -6.09 11.68
N ASP A 295 -23.20 -6.53 12.90
CA ASP A 295 -24.45 -7.25 13.19
C ASP A 295 -25.68 -6.36 13.02
N GLN A 296 -25.50 -5.02 13.09
CA GLN A 296 -26.58 -4.05 12.95
C GLN A 296 -26.80 -3.72 11.47
N LYS A 297 -28.03 -3.86 11.02
CA LYS A 297 -28.50 -3.41 9.71
C LYS A 297 -28.68 -1.90 9.67
#